data_889e788c1cd144ac354745e9c747fd74
#
_entry.id   889e788c1cd144ac354745e9c747fd74
#
_cell.length_a   1.000
_cell.length_b   1.000
_cell.length_c   1.000
_cell.angle_alpha   90.00
_cell.angle_beta   90.00
_cell.angle_gamma   90.00
#
_symmetry.space_group_name_H-M   'P 1'
#
loop_
_entity.id
_entity.type
_entity.pdbx_description
1 polymer ?
#
loop_
_entity_poly.entity_id
_entity_poly.type
_entity_poly.pdbx_seq_one_letter_code
_entity_poly.pdbx_strand_id
1 'polypeptide(L)'
;MSPTLQRSDLLPGKNLIGTWREARSGRRFDVSDPATDTVFASVPDSGADDARAAVDAAYAAFPVWRAVPAKSRAAILKRWNDLIVAHQEDMGRLISREQGKPLAEGRGEVAYASSYVEWFAEEATRANGDVIPAPVV
;
A
#
# COMPACT_ATOMS: atom_id res chain seq x y z
N MET A 1 -4.72 -20.27 -14.33
CA MET A 1 -3.33 -19.82 -14.65
C MET A 1 -3.01 -18.64 -13.76
N SER A 2 -1.91 -18.71 -12.98
CA SER A 2 -1.45 -17.52 -12.23
C SER A 2 -1.26 -16.35 -13.18
N PRO A 3 -1.55 -15.07 -12.76
CA PRO A 3 -1.24 -13.94 -13.61
C PRO A 3 0.25 -13.99 -13.92
N THR A 4 0.59 -13.89 -15.20
CA THR A 4 2.00 -13.78 -15.59
C THR A 4 2.44 -12.37 -15.20
N LEU A 5 2.95 -12.23 -13.98
CA LEU A 5 3.54 -10.98 -13.50
C LEU A 5 5.00 -10.92 -13.95
N GLN A 6 5.46 -9.76 -14.37
CA GLN A 6 6.88 -9.52 -14.61
C GLN A 6 7.65 -9.48 -13.28
N ARG A 7 6.96 -9.05 -12.21
CA ARG A 7 7.46 -8.95 -10.84
C ARG A 7 6.65 -9.87 -9.91
N SER A 8 7.07 -11.11 -9.78
CA SER A 8 6.39 -12.08 -8.90
C SER A 8 6.44 -11.71 -7.40
N ASP A 9 7.40 -10.88 -7.02
CA ASP A 9 7.54 -10.35 -5.65
C ASP A 9 6.51 -9.27 -5.27
N LEU A 10 5.69 -8.79 -6.22
CA LEU A 10 4.51 -7.97 -5.92
C LEU A 10 3.39 -8.78 -5.23
N LEU A 11 3.48 -10.10 -5.23
CA LEU A 11 2.58 -10.99 -4.50
C LEU A 11 3.35 -11.79 -3.45
N PRO A 12 3.84 -11.15 -2.37
CA PRO A 12 4.71 -11.79 -1.38
C PRO A 12 3.98 -12.83 -0.53
N GLY A 13 2.64 -12.80 -0.50
CA GLY A 13 1.83 -13.71 0.30
C GLY A 13 2.12 -13.65 1.81
N LYS A 14 2.53 -12.50 2.32
CA LYS A 14 2.89 -12.24 3.72
C LYS A 14 2.38 -10.88 4.18
N ASN A 15 2.26 -10.70 5.49
CA ASN A 15 1.99 -9.39 6.09
C ASN A 15 3.27 -8.57 6.19
N LEU A 16 3.18 -7.27 5.94
CA LEU A 16 4.24 -6.32 6.26
C LEU A 16 3.93 -5.64 7.60
N ILE A 17 4.55 -6.12 8.67
CA ILE A 17 4.44 -5.56 10.03
C ILE A 17 5.87 -5.30 10.53
N GLY A 18 6.44 -4.15 10.13
CA GLY A 18 7.86 -3.85 10.29
C GLY A 18 8.76 -4.69 9.38
N THR A 19 8.50 -5.99 9.32
CA THR A 19 9.12 -6.97 8.40
C THR A 19 8.05 -7.88 7.80
N TRP A 20 8.39 -8.60 6.72
CA TRP A 20 7.50 -9.60 6.14
C TRP A 20 7.34 -10.80 7.07
N ARG A 21 6.09 -11.15 7.44
CA ARG A 21 5.80 -12.26 8.37
C ARG A 21 4.48 -12.96 8.08
N GLU A 22 4.36 -14.19 8.55
CA GLU A 22 3.10 -14.93 8.58
C GLU A 22 2.16 -14.39 9.67
N ALA A 23 0.88 -14.77 9.62
CA ALA A 23 -0.03 -14.57 10.73
C ALA A 23 0.44 -15.33 11.97
N ARG A 24 0.23 -14.79 13.17
CA ARG A 24 0.59 -15.45 14.43
C ARG A 24 -0.07 -16.83 14.59
N SER A 25 -1.27 -16.99 14.04
CA SER A 25 -2.01 -18.26 14.02
C SER A 25 -1.38 -19.31 13.12
N GLY A 26 -0.50 -18.94 12.19
CA GLY A 26 -0.01 -19.78 11.10
C GLY A 26 -1.07 -20.14 10.04
N ARG A 27 -2.32 -19.68 10.22
CA ARG A 27 -3.40 -19.95 9.26
C ARG A 27 -3.27 -19.07 8.02
N ARG A 28 -3.79 -19.60 6.92
CA ARG A 28 -3.86 -18.88 5.64
C ARG A 28 -5.23 -19.07 5.03
N PHE A 29 -5.60 -18.19 4.09
CA PHE A 29 -6.76 -18.38 3.23
C PHE A 29 -6.39 -18.16 1.77
N ASP A 30 -7.15 -18.81 0.91
CA ASP A 30 -6.96 -18.73 -0.53
C ASP A 30 -7.64 -17.50 -1.10
N VAL A 31 -6.98 -16.91 -2.11
CA VAL A 31 -7.53 -15.82 -2.92
C VAL A 31 -7.89 -16.39 -4.28
N SER A 32 -9.17 -16.33 -4.63
CA SER A 32 -9.69 -16.83 -5.89
C SER A 32 -10.06 -15.70 -6.84
N ASP A 33 -9.93 -15.98 -8.11
CA ASP A 33 -10.42 -15.14 -9.20
C ASP A 33 -11.94 -15.31 -9.32
N PRO A 34 -12.76 -14.27 -9.06
CA PRO A 34 -14.22 -14.40 -9.07
C PRO A 34 -14.83 -14.69 -10.45
N ALA A 35 -14.08 -14.49 -11.52
CA ALA A 35 -14.55 -14.82 -12.88
C ALA A 35 -14.41 -16.31 -13.22
N THR A 36 -13.51 -17.03 -12.53
CA THR A 36 -13.17 -18.43 -12.85
C THR A 36 -13.21 -19.37 -11.66
N ASP A 37 -13.42 -18.87 -10.44
CA ASP A 37 -13.30 -19.58 -9.15
C ASP A 37 -11.93 -20.28 -8.94
N THR A 38 -10.92 -19.88 -9.72
CA THR A 38 -9.57 -20.47 -9.60
C THR A 38 -8.78 -19.77 -8.51
N VAL A 39 -8.25 -20.53 -7.56
CA VAL A 39 -7.28 -20.03 -6.59
C VAL A 39 -5.99 -19.63 -7.30
N PHE A 40 -5.50 -18.44 -7.05
CA PHE A 40 -4.25 -17.94 -7.64
C PHE A 40 -3.23 -17.45 -6.62
N ALA A 41 -3.63 -17.25 -5.38
CA ALA A 41 -2.76 -16.84 -4.28
C ALA A 41 -3.25 -17.44 -2.96
N SER A 42 -2.41 -17.38 -1.95
CA SER A 42 -2.77 -17.66 -0.57
C SER A 42 -2.10 -16.62 0.31
N VAL A 43 -2.82 -16.10 1.30
CA VAL A 43 -2.36 -15.03 2.18
C VAL A 43 -2.60 -15.38 3.65
N PRO A 44 -1.86 -14.77 4.60
CA PRO A 44 -2.04 -15.02 6.02
C PRO A 44 -3.45 -14.66 6.52
N ASP A 45 -4.10 -15.58 7.26
CA ASP A 45 -5.34 -15.32 7.99
C ASP A 45 -5.02 -14.66 9.33
N SER A 46 -4.90 -13.34 9.29
CA SER A 46 -4.47 -12.51 10.43
C SER A 46 -5.62 -12.22 11.38
N GLY A 47 -5.34 -12.34 12.67
CA GLY A 47 -6.29 -12.04 13.74
C GLY A 47 -6.04 -10.70 14.44
N ALA A 48 -6.77 -10.48 15.52
CA ALA A 48 -6.70 -9.25 16.32
C ALA A 48 -5.29 -8.96 16.87
N ASP A 49 -4.52 -10.00 17.22
CA ASP A 49 -3.17 -9.83 17.72
C ASP A 49 -2.19 -9.38 16.64
N ASP A 50 -2.38 -9.81 15.40
CA ASP A 50 -1.59 -9.33 14.25
C ASP A 50 -1.94 -7.87 13.94
N ALA A 51 -3.23 -7.52 14.03
CA ALA A 51 -3.68 -6.14 13.85
C ALA A 51 -3.09 -5.21 14.93
N ARG A 52 -3.10 -5.62 16.22
CA ARG A 52 -2.45 -4.86 17.29
C ARG A 52 -0.95 -4.69 17.04
N ALA A 53 -0.27 -5.76 16.65
CA ALA A 53 1.15 -5.69 16.32
C ALA A 53 1.45 -4.74 15.14
N ALA A 54 0.55 -4.65 14.16
CA ALA A 54 0.68 -3.71 13.05
C ALA A 54 0.53 -2.25 13.53
N VAL A 55 -0.45 -1.99 14.41
CA VAL A 55 -0.65 -0.67 15.03
C VAL A 55 0.57 -0.28 15.87
N ASP A 56 1.08 -1.19 16.71
CA ASP A 56 2.26 -0.94 17.53
C ASP A 56 3.51 -0.64 16.69
N ALA A 57 3.72 -1.37 15.60
CA ALA A 57 4.82 -1.13 14.67
C ALA A 57 4.69 0.23 13.98
N ALA A 58 3.49 0.61 13.54
CA ALA A 58 3.22 1.91 12.93
C ALA A 58 3.42 3.06 13.94
N TYR A 59 2.93 2.88 15.17
CA TYR A 59 3.09 3.86 16.25
C TYR A 59 4.57 4.07 16.60
N ALA A 60 5.35 2.99 16.70
CA ALA A 60 6.79 3.08 16.95
C ALA A 60 7.56 3.78 15.80
N ALA A 61 7.13 3.60 14.56
CA ALA A 61 7.75 4.26 13.39
C ALA A 61 7.40 5.75 13.28
N PHE A 62 6.24 6.17 13.80
CA PHE A 62 5.73 7.53 13.63
C PHE A 62 6.68 8.63 14.14
N PRO A 63 7.27 8.57 15.36
CA PRO A 63 8.21 9.61 15.83
C PRO A 63 9.42 9.79 14.92
N VAL A 64 9.94 8.69 14.39
CA VAL A 64 11.08 8.70 13.46
C VAL A 64 10.68 9.34 12.13
N TRP A 65 9.55 8.92 11.57
CA TRP A 65 9.04 9.46 10.30
C TRP A 65 8.72 10.95 10.39
N ARG A 66 8.04 11.40 11.45
CA ARG A 66 7.71 12.82 11.62
C ARG A 66 8.94 13.71 11.76
N ALA A 67 10.05 13.18 12.26
CA ALA A 67 11.31 13.92 12.40
C ALA A 67 12.10 14.05 11.09
N VAL A 68 11.75 13.25 10.06
CA VAL A 68 12.39 13.35 8.72
C VAL A 68 12.03 14.70 8.09
N PRO A 69 13.00 15.46 7.55
CA PRO A 69 12.73 16.72 6.86
C PRO A 69 11.70 16.57 5.74
N ALA A 70 10.83 17.55 5.56
CA ALA A 70 9.75 17.52 4.58
C ALA A 70 10.24 17.19 3.16
N LYS A 71 11.35 17.79 2.72
CA LYS A 71 11.97 17.50 1.42
C LYS A 71 12.38 16.03 1.26
N SER A 72 12.87 15.41 2.33
CA SER A 72 13.27 14.00 2.32
C SER A 72 12.04 13.08 2.28
N ARG A 73 10.98 13.40 3.03
CA ARG A 73 9.70 12.69 2.94
C ARG A 73 9.10 12.77 1.53
N ALA A 74 9.11 13.98 0.94
CA ALA A 74 8.66 14.17 -0.44
C ALA A 74 9.45 13.30 -1.44
N ALA A 75 10.78 13.23 -1.29
CA ALA A 75 11.62 12.40 -2.15
C ALA A 75 11.29 10.90 -2.04
N ILE A 76 11.00 10.41 -0.82
CA ILE A 76 10.59 9.02 -0.59
C ILE A 76 9.25 8.74 -1.28
N LEU A 77 8.26 9.63 -1.13
CA LEU A 77 6.95 9.48 -1.79
C LEU A 77 7.08 9.54 -3.33
N LYS A 78 7.90 10.44 -3.87
CA LYS A 78 8.17 10.50 -5.31
C LYS A 78 8.77 9.18 -5.82
N ARG A 79 9.76 8.64 -5.10
CA ARG A 79 10.34 7.35 -5.47
C ARG A 79 9.32 6.22 -5.40
N TRP A 80 8.42 6.24 -4.41
CA TRP A 80 7.33 5.28 -4.33
C TRP A 80 6.36 5.41 -5.51
N ASN A 81 5.99 6.63 -5.87
CA ASN A 81 5.16 6.91 -7.04
C ASN A 81 5.79 6.37 -8.33
N ASP A 82 7.08 6.63 -8.55
CA ASP A 82 7.82 6.12 -9.71
C ASP A 82 7.74 4.59 -9.82
N LEU A 83 7.82 3.89 -8.68
CA LEU A 83 7.70 2.44 -8.63
C LEU A 83 6.28 1.96 -8.94
N ILE A 84 5.24 2.64 -8.44
CA ILE A 84 3.84 2.32 -8.75
C ILE A 84 3.60 2.46 -10.26
N VAL A 85 4.03 3.56 -10.86
CA VAL A 85 3.89 3.79 -12.30
C VAL A 85 4.65 2.75 -13.11
N ALA A 86 5.89 2.44 -12.73
CA ALA A 86 6.72 1.44 -13.42
C ALA A 86 6.11 0.02 -13.39
N HIS A 87 5.29 -0.29 -12.39
CA HIS A 87 4.66 -1.60 -12.22
C HIS A 87 3.14 -1.58 -12.39
N GLN A 88 2.59 -0.54 -13.02
CA GLN A 88 1.15 -0.35 -13.23
C GLN A 88 0.49 -1.55 -13.91
N GLU A 89 1.15 -2.16 -14.87
CA GLU A 89 0.62 -3.31 -15.61
C GLU A 89 0.41 -4.51 -14.69
N ASP A 90 1.41 -4.87 -13.90
CA ASP A 90 1.33 -6.00 -12.98
C ASP A 90 0.33 -5.77 -11.86
N MET A 91 0.33 -4.57 -11.27
CA MET A 91 -0.65 -4.19 -10.24
C MET A 91 -2.07 -4.17 -10.78
N GLY A 92 -2.27 -3.64 -12.01
CA GLY A 92 -3.57 -3.67 -12.69
C GLY A 92 -4.07 -5.10 -12.94
N ARG A 93 -3.17 -6.04 -13.29
CA ARG A 93 -3.50 -7.46 -13.45
C ARG A 93 -3.92 -8.11 -12.13
N LEU A 94 -3.25 -7.77 -11.03
CA LEU A 94 -3.63 -8.25 -9.70
C LEU A 94 -5.02 -7.76 -9.31
N ILE A 95 -5.29 -6.46 -9.43
CA ILE A 95 -6.59 -5.85 -9.13
C ILE A 95 -7.69 -6.49 -9.99
N SER A 96 -7.44 -6.61 -11.29
CA SER A 96 -8.38 -7.24 -12.22
C SER A 96 -8.72 -8.66 -11.80
N ARG A 97 -7.73 -9.41 -11.33
CA ARG A 97 -7.89 -10.80 -10.96
C ARG A 97 -8.56 -10.98 -9.60
N GLU A 98 -8.25 -10.12 -8.63
CA GLU A 98 -8.88 -10.16 -7.31
C GLU A 98 -10.35 -9.72 -7.34
N GLN A 99 -10.70 -8.78 -8.21
CA GLN A 99 -12.02 -8.15 -8.24
C GLN A 99 -12.89 -8.57 -9.43
N GLY A 100 -12.35 -9.29 -10.41
CA GLY A 100 -13.07 -9.72 -11.60
C GLY A 100 -13.39 -8.57 -12.58
N LYS A 101 -12.74 -7.41 -12.45
CA LYS A 101 -12.97 -6.27 -13.34
C LYS A 101 -12.09 -6.30 -14.60
N PRO A 102 -12.46 -5.57 -15.67
CA PRO A 102 -11.62 -5.43 -16.86
C PRO A 102 -10.23 -4.88 -16.53
N LEU A 103 -9.20 -5.39 -17.21
CA LEU A 103 -7.80 -4.97 -16.97
C LEU A 103 -7.59 -3.45 -17.18
N ALA A 104 -8.32 -2.84 -18.09
CA ALA A 104 -8.27 -1.39 -18.30
C ALA A 104 -8.68 -0.61 -17.05
N GLU A 105 -9.70 -1.09 -16.33
CA GLU A 105 -10.14 -0.49 -15.08
C GLU A 105 -9.14 -0.73 -13.95
N GLY A 106 -8.57 -1.95 -13.87
CA GLY A 106 -7.49 -2.24 -12.91
C GLY A 106 -6.28 -1.30 -13.08
N ARG A 107 -5.87 -1.06 -14.32
CA ARG A 107 -4.82 -0.06 -14.63
C ARG A 107 -5.23 1.35 -14.24
N GLY A 108 -6.50 1.71 -14.47
CA GLY A 108 -7.06 3.00 -14.09
C GLY A 108 -7.01 3.23 -12.58
N GLU A 109 -7.31 2.21 -11.78
CA GLU A 109 -7.20 2.30 -10.32
C GLU A 109 -5.76 2.51 -9.84
N VAL A 110 -4.79 1.85 -10.45
CA VAL A 110 -3.38 2.06 -10.13
C VAL A 110 -2.97 3.50 -10.46
N ALA A 111 -3.36 4.02 -11.63
CA ALA A 111 -3.09 5.41 -12.01
C ALA A 111 -3.75 6.40 -11.03
N TYR A 112 -4.99 6.13 -10.64
CA TYR A 112 -5.71 6.94 -9.67
C TYR A 112 -5.04 6.94 -8.29
N ALA A 113 -4.65 5.76 -7.78
CA ALA A 113 -3.91 5.66 -6.52
C ALA A 113 -2.55 6.37 -6.58
N SER A 114 -1.83 6.24 -7.71
CA SER A 114 -0.55 6.91 -7.97
C SER A 114 -0.67 8.43 -7.86
N SER A 115 -1.75 9.02 -8.40
CA SER A 115 -1.96 10.47 -8.35
C SER A 115 -2.07 11.03 -6.93
N TYR A 116 -2.59 10.25 -5.96
CA TYR A 116 -2.59 10.65 -4.55
C TYR A 116 -1.19 10.65 -3.96
N VAL A 117 -0.37 9.63 -4.27
CA VAL A 117 1.00 9.57 -3.77
C VAL A 117 1.81 10.76 -4.31
N GLU A 118 1.64 11.09 -5.59
CA GLU A 118 2.25 12.26 -6.21
C GLU A 118 1.80 13.56 -5.54
N TRP A 119 0.49 13.75 -5.38
CA TRP A 119 -0.08 14.92 -4.72
C TRP A 119 0.50 15.13 -3.33
N PHE A 120 0.49 14.09 -2.48
CA PHE A 120 1.01 14.20 -1.12
C PHE A 120 2.53 14.32 -1.05
N ALA A 121 3.27 13.84 -2.05
CA ALA A 121 4.69 14.13 -2.17
C ALA A 121 4.94 15.64 -2.38
N GLU A 122 4.11 16.32 -3.16
CA GLU A 122 4.18 17.76 -3.37
C GLU A 122 3.70 18.53 -2.14
N GLU A 123 2.59 18.12 -1.53
CA GLU A 123 2.03 18.75 -0.32
C GLU A 123 2.94 18.60 0.91
N ALA A 124 3.81 17.58 0.95
CA ALA A 124 4.74 17.38 2.07
C ALA A 124 5.59 18.61 2.41
N THR A 125 5.87 19.47 1.42
CA THR A 125 6.65 20.71 1.60
C THR A 125 5.80 21.93 1.92
N ARG A 126 4.46 21.81 1.91
CA ARG A 126 3.51 22.93 2.15
C ARG A 126 2.81 22.84 3.51
N ALA A 127 3.13 21.84 4.34
CA ALA A 127 2.56 21.67 5.67
C ALA A 127 3.17 22.68 6.66
N ASN A 128 2.83 23.98 6.51
CA ASN A 128 3.44 25.09 7.25
C ASN A 128 2.72 25.41 8.56
N GLY A 129 1.52 24.90 8.79
CA GLY A 129 0.64 25.29 9.89
C GLY A 129 0.01 26.67 9.70
N ASP A 130 -0.91 27.02 10.59
CA ASP A 130 -1.63 28.29 10.58
C ASP A 130 -1.27 29.13 11.79
N VAL A 131 -1.27 30.47 11.63
CA VAL A 131 -1.19 31.42 12.72
C VAL A 131 -2.59 31.94 12.98
N ILE A 132 -3.19 31.53 14.11
CA ILE A 132 -4.54 31.95 14.50
C ILE A 132 -4.41 33.05 15.55
N PRO A 133 -4.89 34.30 15.27
CA PRO A 133 -4.87 35.36 16.26
C PRO A 133 -5.81 35.03 17.43
N ALA A 134 -5.46 35.47 18.62
CA ALA A 134 -6.30 35.29 19.78
C ALA A 134 -7.68 35.96 19.56
N PRO A 135 -8.80 35.28 19.87
CA PRO A 135 -10.15 35.83 19.64
C PRO A 135 -10.55 36.92 20.62
N VAL A 136 -9.78 37.16 21.66
CA VAL A 136 -10.08 38.14 22.74
C VAL A 136 -8.80 38.87 23.12
N VAL A 137 -8.96 40.17 23.38
CA VAL A 137 -7.95 41.05 23.99
C VAL A 137 -8.06 40.94 25.49
#